data_69d2c0fcf18baa70a04066d98748e986
#
_entry.id   69d2c0fcf18baa70a04066d98748e986
#
_cell.length_a   1.000
_cell.length_b   1.000
_cell.length_c   1.000
_cell.angle_alpha   90.00
_cell.angle_beta   90.00
_cell.angle_gamma   90.00
#
_symmetry.space_group_name_H-M   'P 1'
#
loop_
_entity.id
_entity.type
_entity.pdbx_description
1 polymer ?
#
loop_
_entity_poly.entity_id
_entity_poly.type
_entity_poly.pdbx_seq_one_letter_code
_entity_poly.pdbx_strand_id
1 'polypeptide(L)'
;MLTHLRIKNFKAWRDTEDIPLAPLTVFFGTNSSGKSSISQFLLMLKQTAQSPDRKRVLVPSDRDMPIDLGGYRDMVHGHDEQEHIFFELGWDLAKRMQLKDVRSGDVFSGTTLRFEADVGLPGAKRMDVVVHQMSYRLGSLSNGGLQLGMRRKEPAKDHYELVPSGGYAPIRRQGRGWPLPPPVHFYGFPAEVMGYYQNTGFVGDLAFALEQRLQLMSYLGPLRDYPRRQYTYMGETPEDVGWQGKQSIPAILAAQERLIRPGKYKPRKLFQVLIASWMEKMGLIESFDVKPIVADGRLYEVVVKTPMTEALVNITDVGFGISQVLPVLVQCFYAPPGSIIIMEQPELHLHPSVQASLADLFIEAIHARENGKNRNIQLLIESHSEHFLRRLQRWVAEEEITPDEVAIYFCKPTPSGAKMEPLPVDMFGNISNWPDDFFGDEVGDLVKMTEAAVQRRSGQ
;
A
#
# COMPACT_ATOMS: atom_id res chain seq x y z
N MET A 1 -5.88 -4.22 -9.10
CA MET A 1 -5.09 -4.38 -7.86
C MET A 1 -3.64 -4.54 -8.23
N LEU A 2 -2.71 -4.24 -7.32
CA LEU A 2 -1.33 -4.70 -7.47
C LEU A 2 -1.31 -6.22 -7.34
N THR A 3 -0.59 -6.90 -8.22
CA THR A 3 -0.46 -8.36 -8.21
C THR A 3 0.95 -8.80 -7.83
N HIS A 4 1.91 -7.89 -7.93
CA HIS A 4 3.31 -8.24 -7.86
C HIS A 4 4.16 -7.01 -7.52
N LEU A 5 5.17 -7.22 -6.67
CA LEU A 5 6.19 -6.25 -6.29
C LEU A 5 7.54 -6.96 -6.19
N ARG A 6 8.60 -6.35 -6.70
CA ARG A 6 9.97 -6.73 -6.40
C ARG A 6 10.81 -5.48 -6.21
N ILE A 7 11.70 -5.50 -5.22
CA ILE A 7 12.59 -4.38 -4.89
C ILE A 7 13.99 -4.95 -4.67
N LYS A 8 15.01 -4.34 -5.28
CA LYS A 8 16.41 -4.68 -5.04
C LYS A 8 17.20 -3.45 -4.60
N ASN A 9 18.17 -3.70 -3.75
CA ASN A 9 19.13 -2.71 -3.23
C ASN A 9 18.45 -1.49 -2.58
N PHE A 10 17.39 -1.71 -1.80
CA PHE A 10 16.71 -0.64 -1.10
C PHE A 10 16.65 -0.90 0.41
N LYS A 11 17.26 -0.01 1.18
CA LYS A 11 17.33 -0.06 2.66
C LYS A 11 17.78 -1.44 3.17
N ALA A 12 16.94 -2.13 3.93
CA ALA A 12 17.23 -3.45 4.45
C ALA A 12 17.26 -4.55 3.37
N TRP A 13 16.69 -4.29 2.20
CA TRP A 13 16.49 -5.28 1.14
C TRP A 13 17.61 -5.27 0.12
N ARG A 14 18.39 -6.35 0.06
CA ARG A 14 19.25 -6.62 -1.08
C ARG A 14 18.44 -7.09 -2.30
N ASP A 15 17.50 -8.00 -2.09
CA ASP A 15 16.48 -8.42 -3.06
C ASP A 15 15.29 -8.98 -2.26
N THR A 16 14.09 -8.48 -2.50
CA THR A 16 12.88 -9.03 -1.88
C THR A 16 12.43 -10.33 -2.55
N GLU A 17 13.03 -10.67 -3.71
CA GLU A 17 12.45 -11.61 -4.65
C GLU A 17 11.04 -11.16 -5.09
N ASP A 18 10.31 -12.02 -5.79
CA ASP A 18 8.93 -11.75 -6.18
C ASP A 18 8.03 -11.80 -4.96
N ILE A 19 7.26 -10.72 -4.75
CA ILE A 19 6.23 -10.63 -3.73
C ILE A 19 4.86 -10.66 -4.42
N PRO A 20 4.20 -11.82 -4.55
CA PRO A 20 2.80 -11.88 -4.93
C PRO A 20 1.93 -11.13 -3.94
N LEU A 21 1.04 -10.26 -4.44
CA LEU A 21 0.16 -9.44 -3.64
C LEU A 21 -1.30 -9.89 -3.82
N ALA A 22 -1.98 -10.10 -2.69
CA ALA A 22 -3.40 -10.44 -2.61
C ALA A 22 -4.26 -9.23 -2.24
N PRO A 23 -5.60 -9.33 -2.29
CA PRO A 23 -6.50 -8.33 -1.75
C PRO A 23 -6.18 -7.92 -0.32
N LEU A 24 -5.79 -8.87 0.54
CA LEU A 24 -5.25 -8.63 1.87
C LEU A 24 -3.83 -9.21 1.95
N THR A 25 -2.83 -8.34 1.98
CA THR A 25 -1.42 -8.72 2.14
C THR A 25 -0.91 -8.23 3.49
N VAL A 26 -0.33 -9.12 4.27
CA VAL A 26 0.15 -8.81 5.62
C VAL A 26 1.63 -9.15 5.78
N PHE A 27 2.38 -8.18 6.27
CA PHE A 27 3.81 -8.31 6.57
C PHE A 27 4.01 -8.40 8.08
N PHE A 28 4.43 -9.55 8.55
CA PHE A 28 4.86 -9.78 9.93
C PHE A 28 6.38 -9.81 10.04
N GLY A 29 6.91 -9.79 11.24
CA GLY A 29 8.34 -9.94 11.50
C GLY A 29 8.83 -9.10 12.66
N THR A 30 10.08 -9.29 13.03
CA THR A 30 10.73 -8.57 14.14
C THR A 30 10.91 -7.07 13.80
N ASN A 31 11.22 -6.27 14.83
CA ASN A 31 11.58 -4.87 14.62
C ASN A 31 12.83 -4.78 13.73
N SER A 32 12.90 -3.73 12.91
CA SER A 32 14.00 -3.50 11.96
C SER A 32 14.21 -4.60 10.90
N SER A 33 13.23 -5.47 10.66
CA SER A 33 13.29 -6.52 9.64
C SER A 33 12.98 -6.04 8.20
N GLY A 34 12.80 -4.74 8.02
CA GLY A 34 12.58 -4.14 6.68
C GLY A 34 11.12 -4.04 6.24
N LYS A 35 10.13 -4.41 7.07
CA LYS A 35 8.69 -4.31 6.72
C LYS A 35 8.30 -2.91 6.24
N SER A 36 8.53 -1.91 7.06
CA SER A 36 8.18 -0.51 6.75
C SER A 36 8.92 0.03 5.52
N SER A 37 10.07 -0.57 5.14
CA SER A 37 10.78 -0.17 3.92
C SER A 37 9.97 -0.46 2.65
N ILE A 38 9.08 -1.48 2.67
CA ILE A 38 8.18 -1.80 1.55
C ILE A 38 7.14 -0.69 1.40
N SER A 39 6.48 -0.32 2.49
CA SER A 39 5.53 0.80 2.53
C SER A 39 6.19 2.10 2.09
N GLN A 40 7.35 2.41 2.63
CA GLN A 40 8.13 3.61 2.30
C GLN A 40 8.53 3.65 0.83
N PHE A 41 8.88 2.51 0.24
CA PHE A 41 9.20 2.43 -1.18
C PHE A 41 7.99 2.80 -2.06
N LEU A 42 6.83 2.21 -1.81
CA LEU A 42 5.60 2.50 -2.55
C LEU A 42 5.17 3.96 -2.40
N LEU A 43 5.31 4.51 -1.19
CA LEU A 43 5.01 5.91 -0.92
C LEU A 43 5.99 6.87 -1.63
N MET A 44 7.27 6.52 -1.72
CA MET A 44 8.24 7.29 -2.51
C MET A 44 7.85 7.35 -3.99
N LEU A 45 7.39 6.23 -4.57
CA LEU A 45 6.91 6.21 -5.95
C LEU A 45 5.68 7.12 -6.13
N LYS A 46 4.71 7.04 -5.21
CA LYS A 46 3.54 7.92 -5.20
C LYS A 46 3.96 9.39 -5.10
N GLN A 47 4.80 9.73 -4.12
CA GLN A 47 5.30 11.09 -3.89
C GLN A 47 6.03 11.63 -5.11
N THR A 48 6.82 10.79 -5.78
CA THR A 48 7.49 11.16 -7.03
C THR A 48 6.49 11.47 -8.14
N ALA A 49 5.47 10.64 -8.33
CA ALA A 49 4.44 10.86 -9.34
C ALA A 49 3.60 12.12 -9.10
N GLN A 50 3.46 12.56 -7.84
CA GLN A 50 2.76 13.78 -7.44
C GLN A 50 3.64 15.05 -7.50
N SER A 51 4.97 14.88 -7.63
CA SER A 51 5.90 16.01 -7.62
C SER A 51 5.76 16.89 -8.87
N PRO A 52 5.72 18.22 -8.72
CA PRO A 52 5.72 19.14 -9.85
C PRO A 52 7.09 19.19 -10.57
N ASP A 53 8.17 18.78 -9.91
CA ASP A 53 9.51 18.77 -10.49
C ASP A 53 9.75 17.53 -11.34
N ARG A 54 9.34 17.58 -12.58
CA ARG A 54 9.40 16.49 -13.57
C ARG A 54 10.81 15.99 -13.91
N LYS A 55 11.85 16.69 -13.48
CA LYS A 55 13.26 16.29 -13.72
C LYS A 55 13.79 15.35 -12.65
N ARG A 56 13.23 15.38 -11.45
CA ARG A 56 13.65 14.48 -10.37
C ARG A 56 13.16 13.07 -10.65
N VAL A 57 14.09 12.13 -10.74
CA VAL A 57 13.80 10.71 -11.00
C VAL A 57 13.03 10.10 -9.82
N LEU A 58 13.50 10.32 -8.60
CA LEU A 58 12.84 9.94 -7.35
C LEU A 58 12.78 11.15 -6.41
N VAL A 59 11.70 11.24 -5.64
CA VAL A 59 11.50 12.25 -4.60
C VAL A 59 11.47 11.53 -3.23
N PRO A 60 12.63 11.32 -2.57
CA PRO A 60 12.72 10.57 -1.33
C PRO A 60 12.21 11.35 -0.12
N SER A 61 12.17 12.66 -0.20
CA SER A 61 11.75 13.56 0.88
C SER A 61 11.07 14.78 0.29
N ASP A 62 9.94 15.17 0.86
CA ASP A 62 9.27 16.43 0.56
C ASP A 62 8.55 16.93 1.83
N ARG A 63 8.29 18.25 1.90
CA ARG A 63 7.56 18.85 3.02
C ARG A 63 6.12 18.33 3.01
N ASP A 64 5.59 18.09 4.20
CA ASP A 64 4.20 17.65 4.41
C ASP A 64 3.86 16.23 3.87
N MET A 65 4.86 15.48 3.42
CA MET A 65 4.68 14.11 2.96
C MET A 65 4.96 13.09 4.10
N PRO A 66 4.36 11.88 4.02
CA PRO A 66 4.44 10.90 5.11
C PRO A 66 5.82 10.28 5.31
N ILE A 67 6.73 10.43 4.34
CA ILE A 67 8.06 9.82 4.39
C ILE A 67 9.16 10.84 4.15
N ASP A 68 10.28 10.62 4.84
CA ASP A 68 11.58 11.25 4.62
C ASP A 68 12.65 10.16 4.60
N LEU A 69 13.23 9.91 3.43
CA LEU A 69 14.19 8.83 3.21
C LEU A 69 15.64 9.34 3.11
N GLY A 70 15.84 10.66 3.27
CA GLY A 70 17.16 11.27 3.13
C GLY A 70 17.65 11.31 1.67
N GLY A 71 18.95 11.11 1.47
CA GLY A 71 19.59 11.09 0.16
C GLY A 71 19.63 9.68 -0.48
N TYR A 72 20.23 9.58 -1.68
CA TYR A 72 20.37 8.29 -2.37
C TYR A 72 21.14 7.26 -1.50
N ARG A 73 22.20 7.70 -0.83
CA ARG A 73 23.00 6.86 0.07
C ARG A 73 22.16 6.25 1.20
N ASP A 74 21.19 6.99 1.74
CA ASP A 74 20.34 6.54 2.84
C ASP A 74 19.29 5.53 2.37
N MET A 75 18.99 5.52 1.08
CA MET A 75 18.02 4.63 0.45
C MET A 75 18.64 3.32 -0.06
N VAL A 76 19.88 3.37 -0.57
CA VAL A 76 20.49 2.19 -1.17
C VAL A 76 20.96 1.20 -0.09
N HIS A 77 20.83 -0.09 -0.39
CA HIS A 77 21.24 -1.16 0.52
C HIS A 77 22.75 -1.10 0.82
N GLY A 78 23.11 -1.19 2.12
CA GLY A 78 24.49 -1.15 2.56
C GLY A 78 25.19 0.21 2.36
N HIS A 79 24.45 1.26 2.00
CA HIS A 79 24.97 2.59 1.65
C HIS A 79 26.00 2.59 0.49
N ASP A 80 25.91 1.59 -0.38
CA ASP A 80 26.76 1.50 -1.56
C ASP A 80 26.16 2.29 -2.72
N GLU A 81 26.64 3.51 -2.91
CA GLU A 81 26.17 4.43 -3.96
C GLU A 81 26.49 3.96 -5.39
N GLN A 82 27.30 2.90 -5.57
CA GLN A 82 27.57 2.31 -6.88
C GLN A 82 26.48 1.31 -7.30
N GLU A 83 25.72 0.80 -6.35
CA GLU A 83 24.60 -0.09 -6.59
C GLU A 83 23.37 0.69 -7.07
N HIS A 84 22.58 0.05 -7.93
CA HIS A 84 21.34 0.61 -8.43
C HIS A 84 20.14 0.04 -7.66
N ILE A 85 19.12 0.86 -7.49
CA ILE A 85 17.82 0.41 -7.00
C ILE A 85 17.02 -0.09 -8.20
N PHE A 86 16.73 -1.39 -8.22
CA PHE A 86 15.85 -2.00 -9.22
C PHE A 86 14.49 -2.30 -8.57
N PHE A 87 13.42 -2.12 -9.32
CA PHE A 87 12.09 -2.53 -8.88
C PHE A 87 11.17 -2.90 -10.03
N GLU A 88 10.23 -3.77 -9.72
CA GLU A 88 9.16 -4.19 -10.61
C GLU A 88 7.81 -4.10 -9.89
N LEU A 89 6.79 -3.57 -10.59
CA LEU A 89 5.40 -3.49 -10.17
C LEU A 89 4.52 -4.17 -11.21
N GLY A 90 3.61 -5.04 -10.78
CA GLY A 90 2.59 -5.61 -11.65
C GLY A 90 1.20 -5.31 -11.12
N TRP A 91 0.22 -5.10 -12.01
CA TRP A 91 -1.17 -4.89 -11.62
C TRP A 91 -2.16 -5.32 -12.70
N ASP A 92 -3.37 -5.64 -12.25
CA ASP A 92 -4.50 -5.88 -13.12
C ASP A 92 -5.15 -4.58 -13.56
N LEU A 93 -5.51 -4.52 -14.83
CA LEU A 93 -6.28 -3.45 -15.42
C LEU A 93 -7.78 -3.71 -15.22
N ALA A 94 -8.55 -2.68 -14.87
CA ALA A 94 -10.00 -2.79 -14.71
C ALA A 94 -10.72 -3.18 -16.01
N LYS A 95 -10.13 -2.81 -17.15
CA LYS A 95 -10.57 -3.18 -18.50
C LYS A 95 -9.36 -3.57 -19.32
N ARG A 96 -9.60 -4.44 -20.31
CA ARG A 96 -8.58 -4.81 -21.29
C ARG A 96 -8.06 -3.56 -22.00
N MET A 97 -6.78 -3.26 -21.86
CA MET A 97 -6.12 -2.18 -22.59
C MET A 97 -5.83 -2.65 -24.02
N GLN A 98 -6.07 -1.77 -24.98
CA GLN A 98 -5.77 -2.00 -26.40
C GLN A 98 -4.94 -0.84 -26.91
N LEU A 99 -3.77 -1.14 -27.43
CA LEU A 99 -2.82 -0.19 -28.01
C LEU A 99 -2.69 -0.46 -29.49
N LYS A 100 -3.10 0.49 -30.30
CA LYS A 100 -3.06 0.34 -31.76
C LYS A 100 -1.80 0.98 -32.33
N ASP A 101 -1.03 0.19 -33.07
CA ASP A 101 0.01 0.74 -33.93
C ASP A 101 -0.65 1.33 -35.18
N VAL A 102 -0.60 2.66 -35.30
CA VAL A 102 -1.26 3.40 -36.39
C VAL A 102 -0.60 3.17 -37.74
N ARG A 103 0.58 2.54 -37.79
CA ARG A 103 1.31 2.28 -39.03
C ARG A 103 1.13 0.84 -39.54
N SER A 104 1.37 -0.16 -38.71
CA SER A 104 1.15 -1.56 -39.08
C SER A 104 -0.33 -1.95 -39.03
N GLY A 105 -1.13 -1.23 -38.23
CA GLY A 105 -2.51 -1.61 -37.93
C GLY A 105 -2.65 -2.68 -36.83
N ASP A 106 -1.52 -3.17 -36.32
CA ASP A 106 -1.52 -4.17 -35.24
C ASP A 106 -2.14 -3.62 -33.98
N VAL A 107 -2.81 -4.51 -33.23
CA VAL A 107 -3.42 -4.20 -31.93
C VAL A 107 -2.79 -5.06 -30.86
N PHE A 108 -2.04 -4.43 -29.98
CA PHE A 108 -1.50 -5.04 -28.78
C PHE A 108 -2.51 -4.92 -27.64
N SER A 109 -2.72 -5.99 -26.89
CA SER A 109 -3.73 -5.94 -25.83
C SER A 109 -3.39 -6.83 -24.65
N GLY A 110 -3.85 -6.40 -23.45
CA GLY A 110 -3.69 -7.15 -22.21
C GLY A 110 -4.63 -6.69 -21.11
N THR A 111 -4.77 -7.54 -20.11
CA THR A 111 -5.51 -7.24 -18.85
C THR A 111 -4.58 -7.00 -17.68
N THR A 112 -3.27 -7.20 -17.88
CA THR A 112 -2.21 -6.98 -16.88
C THR A 112 -1.19 -6.01 -17.42
N LEU A 113 -0.67 -5.16 -16.56
CA LEU A 113 0.44 -4.28 -16.89
C LEU A 113 1.54 -4.48 -15.85
N ARG A 114 2.79 -4.56 -16.32
CA ARG A 114 3.99 -4.57 -15.48
C ARG A 114 4.87 -3.39 -15.84
N PHE A 115 5.50 -2.85 -14.84
CA PHE A 115 6.48 -1.77 -14.96
C PHE A 115 7.73 -2.16 -14.20
N GLU A 116 8.89 -1.98 -14.81
CA GLU A 116 10.19 -2.15 -14.16
C GLU A 116 11.07 -0.92 -14.37
N ALA A 117 11.90 -0.59 -13.40
CA ALA A 117 12.91 0.43 -13.53
C ALA A 117 14.17 0.09 -12.75
N ASP A 118 15.29 0.55 -13.31
CA ASP A 118 16.62 0.52 -12.73
C ASP A 118 17.11 1.96 -12.62
N VAL A 119 17.29 2.44 -11.37
CA VAL A 119 17.64 3.82 -11.06
C VAL A 119 18.89 3.86 -10.17
N GLY A 120 19.77 4.83 -10.41
CA GLY A 120 21.01 4.92 -9.65
C GLY A 120 21.78 6.19 -9.96
N LEU A 121 22.97 6.33 -9.37
CA LEU A 121 23.86 7.43 -9.70
C LEU A 121 24.57 7.14 -11.06
N PRO A 122 24.77 8.16 -11.90
CA PRO A 122 25.40 7.98 -13.21
C PRO A 122 26.93 7.76 -13.15
N GLY A 123 27.53 7.75 -11.94
CA GLY A 123 28.96 7.59 -11.66
C GLY A 123 29.42 8.54 -10.55
N ALA A 124 30.62 8.35 -10.04
CA ALA A 124 31.17 8.92 -8.80
C ALA A 124 31.21 10.48 -8.68
N LYS A 125 30.90 11.22 -9.74
CA LYS A 125 30.95 12.70 -9.75
C LYS A 125 29.60 13.41 -9.80
N ARG A 126 28.50 12.70 -9.99
CA ARG A 126 27.15 13.27 -10.07
C ARG A 126 26.29 12.73 -8.93
N MET A 127 25.59 13.61 -8.24
CA MET A 127 24.72 13.26 -7.12
C MET A 127 23.25 13.08 -7.54
N ASP A 128 22.91 13.42 -8.80
CA ASP A 128 21.54 13.29 -9.28
C ASP A 128 21.26 11.84 -9.72
N VAL A 129 20.22 11.25 -9.21
CA VAL A 129 19.73 9.94 -9.61
C VAL A 129 19.25 9.99 -11.07
N VAL A 130 19.61 8.99 -11.84
CA VAL A 130 19.18 8.81 -13.24
C VAL A 130 18.46 7.48 -13.42
N VAL A 131 17.64 7.38 -14.46
CA VAL A 131 17.07 6.11 -14.91
C VAL A 131 18.10 5.43 -15.81
N HIS A 132 18.60 4.26 -15.46
CA HIS A 132 19.44 3.45 -16.33
C HIS A 132 18.60 2.72 -17.37
N GLN A 133 17.49 2.14 -16.92
CA GLN A 133 16.50 1.50 -17.76
C GLN A 133 15.12 1.60 -17.13
N MET A 134 14.09 1.70 -17.95
CA MET A 134 12.70 1.49 -17.53
C MET A 134 11.94 0.77 -18.63
N SER A 135 10.92 -0.04 -18.27
CA SER A 135 10.06 -0.66 -19.28
C SER A 135 8.66 -0.95 -18.78
N TYR A 136 7.71 -0.92 -19.71
CA TYR A 136 6.32 -1.35 -19.54
C TYR A 136 6.09 -2.62 -20.33
N ARG A 137 5.37 -3.59 -19.73
CA ARG A 137 4.92 -4.82 -20.40
C ARG A 137 3.41 -4.96 -20.25
N LEU A 138 2.70 -4.91 -21.38
CA LEU A 138 1.26 -5.12 -21.45
C LEU A 138 0.97 -6.58 -21.82
N GLY A 139 0.32 -7.32 -20.94
CA GLY A 139 -0.08 -8.70 -21.17
C GLY A 139 1.10 -9.67 -21.38
N SER A 140 0.83 -10.82 -21.99
CA SER A 140 1.84 -11.81 -22.36
C SER A 140 2.36 -11.56 -23.78
N LEU A 141 3.68 -11.52 -23.94
CA LEU A 141 4.33 -11.29 -25.24
C LEU A 141 3.99 -12.38 -26.25
N SER A 142 3.72 -13.61 -25.80
CA SER A 142 3.30 -14.72 -26.66
C SER A 142 1.85 -14.62 -27.14
N ASN A 143 1.01 -13.79 -26.48
CA ASN A 143 -0.42 -13.67 -26.74
C ASN A 143 -0.81 -12.24 -27.16
N GLY A 144 -0.03 -11.60 -28.03
CA GLY A 144 -0.30 -10.26 -28.54
C GLY A 144 -0.06 -9.14 -27.54
N GLY A 145 0.78 -9.38 -26.54
CA GLY A 145 1.26 -8.36 -25.63
C GLY A 145 2.39 -7.51 -26.22
N LEU A 146 2.75 -6.45 -25.52
CA LEU A 146 3.76 -5.48 -25.92
C LEU A 146 4.70 -5.21 -24.75
N GLN A 147 6.00 -5.07 -25.04
CA GLN A 147 6.94 -4.43 -24.11
C GLN A 147 7.62 -3.25 -24.80
N LEU A 148 7.67 -2.12 -24.11
CA LEU A 148 8.35 -0.93 -24.56
C LEU A 148 8.97 -0.20 -23.38
N GLY A 149 10.25 0.12 -23.52
CA GLY A 149 11.00 0.84 -22.50
C GLY A 149 11.99 1.84 -23.07
N MET A 150 12.76 2.45 -22.17
CA MET A 150 13.87 3.31 -22.47
C MET A 150 15.11 2.82 -21.74
N ARG A 151 16.26 2.91 -22.39
CA ARG A 151 17.55 2.55 -21.80
C ARG A 151 18.56 3.67 -22.06
N ARG A 152 19.35 4.00 -21.05
CA ARG A 152 20.47 4.92 -21.16
C ARG A 152 21.56 4.31 -22.03
N LYS A 153 22.00 5.05 -23.03
CA LYS A 153 22.91 4.53 -24.08
C LYS A 153 24.38 4.69 -23.70
N GLU A 154 24.72 5.85 -23.14
CA GLU A 154 26.10 6.19 -22.79
C GLU A 154 26.16 6.71 -21.34
N PRO A 155 27.03 6.17 -20.45
CA PRO A 155 27.13 6.63 -19.07
C PRO A 155 27.50 8.13 -18.93
N ALA A 156 28.23 8.67 -19.89
CA ALA A 156 28.72 10.05 -19.84
C ALA A 156 27.72 11.10 -20.38
N LYS A 157 26.67 10.66 -21.10
CA LYS A 157 25.69 11.54 -21.74
C LYS A 157 24.29 11.10 -21.36
N ASP A 158 23.39 12.07 -21.20
CA ASP A 158 21.97 11.80 -20.92
C ASP A 158 21.22 11.49 -22.23
N HIS A 159 21.71 10.44 -22.92
CA HIS A 159 21.16 9.96 -24.18
C HIS A 159 20.47 8.62 -23.97
N TYR A 160 19.24 8.52 -24.45
CA TYR A 160 18.42 7.33 -24.32
C TYR A 160 18.00 6.78 -25.67
N GLU A 161 17.62 5.50 -25.66
CA GLU A 161 17.03 4.81 -26.80
C GLU A 161 15.77 4.07 -26.37
N LEU A 162 14.85 3.83 -27.32
CA LEU A 162 13.71 2.95 -27.10
C LEU A 162 14.16 1.49 -27.19
N VAL A 163 13.62 0.66 -26.28
CA VAL A 163 13.83 -0.78 -26.25
C VAL A 163 12.48 -1.49 -26.41
N PRO A 164 12.11 -1.84 -27.66
CA PRO A 164 10.87 -2.55 -27.93
C PRO A 164 11.03 -4.07 -27.80
N SER A 165 9.91 -4.77 -27.55
CA SER A 165 9.80 -6.24 -27.63
C SER A 165 8.35 -6.64 -27.91
N GLY A 166 8.09 -7.94 -28.19
CA GLY A 166 6.74 -8.43 -28.46
C GLY A 166 6.22 -8.14 -29.86
N GLY A 167 7.12 -8.03 -30.85
CA GLY A 167 6.73 -7.80 -32.26
C GLY A 167 6.48 -6.33 -32.61
N TYR A 168 6.54 -5.42 -31.64
CA TYR A 168 6.44 -3.99 -31.89
C TYR A 168 7.79 -3.39 -32.30
N ALA A 169 7.78 -2.55 -33.35
CA ALA A 169 8.95 -1.83 -33.82
C ALA A 169 8.66 -0.33 -33.95
N PRO A 170 9.34 0.55 -33.16
CA PRO A 170 9.15 1.99 -33.28
C PRO A 170 9.71 2.49 -34.62
N ILE A 171 8.87 3.20 -35.38
CA ILE A 171 9.22 3.73 -36.69
C ILE A 171 9.64 5.19 -36.55
N ARG A 172 10.93 5.45 -36.79
CA ARG A 172 11.47 6.80 -36.69
C ARG A 172 11.00 7.66 -37.84
N ARG A 173 10.70 8.94 -37.56
CA ARG A 173 10.42 9.95 -38.59
C ARG A 173 11.71 10.28 -39.37
N GLN A 174 11.55 10.63 -40.64
CA GLN A 174 12.68 11.09 -41.43
C GLN A 174 13.21 12.40 -40.84
N GLY A 175 14.55 12.52 -40.74
CA GLY A 175 15.20 13.70 -40.19
C GLY A 175 16.50 13.35 -39.47
N ARG A 176 17.08 14.31 -38.75
CA ARG A 176 18.30 14.09 -37.96
C ARG A 176 18.05 13.11 -36.82
N GLY A 177 18.98 12.20 -36.63
CA GLY A 177 18.93 11.16 -35.57
C GLY A 177 19.28 11.71 -34.18
N TRP A 178 18.49 12.67 -33.65
CA TRP A 178 18.71 13.18 -32.30
C TRP A 178 18.49 12.06 -31.26
N PRO A 179 19.34 11.98 -30.23
CA PRO A 179 19.12 11.08 -29.11
C PRO A 179 17.88 11.49 -28.33
N LEU A 180 17.23 10.54 -27.67
CA LEU A 180 16.14 10.83 -26.75
C LEU A 180 16.70 11.43 -25.46
N PRO A 181 16.03 12.42 -24.86
CA PRO A 181 16.34 12.92 -23.53
C PRO A 181 15.94 11.89 -22.44
N PRO A 182 16.32 12.14 -21.17
CA PRO A 182 15.92 11.31 -20.04
C PRO A 182 14.41 11.10 -19.91
N PRO A 183 13.97 9.98 -19.33
CA PRO A 183 12.59 9.80 -18.89
C PRO A 183 12.13 10.94 -17.95
N VAL A 184 10.82 11.17 -17.93
CA VAL A 184 10.18 12.06 -16.95
C VAL A 184 9.96 11.27 -15.67
N HIS A 185 10.50 11.73 -14.56
CA HIS A 185 10.60 10.93 -13.35
C HIS A 185 11.26 9.56 -13.65
N PHE A 186 10.87 8.51 -12.89
CA PHE A 186 11.36 7.16 -13.14
C PHE A 186 10.60 6.40 -14.23
N TYR A 187 9.44 6.92 -14.72
CA TYR A 187 8.45 6.13 -15.46
C TYR A 187 7.92 6.77 -16.76
N GLY A 188 8.05 8.08 -16.94
CA GLY A 188 7.38 8.79 -18.04
C GLY A 188 8.24 8.86 -19.29
N PHE A 189 7.62 8.67 -20.46
CA PHE A 189 8.28 8.90 -21.73
C PHE A 189 8.37 10.41 -22.02
N PRO A 190 9.53 10.93 -22.46
CA PRO A 190 9.65 12.33 -22.85
C PRO A 190 8.85 12.62 -24.12
N ALA A 191 8.42 13.87 -24.31
CA ALA A 191 7.60 14.29 -25.46
C ALA A 191 8.27 14.00 -26.81
N GLU A 192 9.60 13.99 -26.84
CA GLU A 192 10.41 13.68 -28.01
C GLU A 192 10.18 12.26 -28.55
N VAL A 193 9.73 11.31 -27.71
CA VAL A 193 9.35 9.98 -28.18
C VAL A 193 8.22 10.08 -29.21
N MET A 194 7.17 10.83 -28.90
CA MET A 194 6.05 11.05 -29.85
C MET A 194 6.46 11.95 -31.03
N GLY A 195 7.41 12.87 -30.81
CA GLY A 195 7.93 13.74 -31.86
C GLY A 195 8.84 13.01 -32.87
N TYR A 196 9.68 12.09 -32.40
CA TYR A 196 10.67 11.43 -33.23
C TYR A 196 10.20 10.12 -33.86
N TYR A 197 9.16 9.49 -33.32
CA TYR A 197 8.60 8.25 -33.81
C TYR A 197 7.15 8.43 -34.27
N GLN A 198 6.71 7.65 -35.26
CA GLN A 198 5.42 7.81 -35.91
C GLN A 198 4.31 7.01 -35.21
N ASN A 199 4.65 5.92 -34.57
CA ASN A 199 3.74 4.93 -34.04
C ASN A 199 3.79 4.76 -32.50
N THR A 200 4.32 5.74 -31.78
CA THR A 200 4.46 5.75 -30.32
C THR A 200 3.36 6.52 -29.58
N GLY A 201 2.25 6.87 -30.24
CA GLY A 201 1.19 7.70 -29.62
C GLY A 201 0.60 7.17 -28.32
N PHE A 202 0.66 5.86 -28.11
CA PHE A 202 0.14 5.15 -26.94
C PHE A 202 1.03 5.20 -25.68
N VAL A 203 2.27 5.71 -25.77
CA VAL A 203 3.20 5.70 -24.60
C VAL A 203 2.66 6.50 -23.43
N GLY A 204 1.84 7.52 -23.70
CA GLY A 204 1.15 8.27 -22.66
C GLY A 204 0.14 7.44 -21.87
N ASP A 205 -0.54 6.50 -22.53
CA ASP A 205 -1.54 5.62 -21.88
C ASP A 205 -0.86 4.66 -20.88
N LEU A 206 0.35 4.19 -21.21
CA LEU A 206 1.15 3.35 -20.30
C LEU A 206 1.57 4.12 -19.05
N ALA A 207 2.14 5.31 -19.21
CA ALA A 207 2.55 6.17 -18.10
C ALA A 207 1.35 6.57 -17.24
N PHE A 208 0.25 6.96 -17.86
CA PHE A 208 -0.99 7.35 -17.18
C PHE A 208 -1.58 6.18 -16.35
N ALA A 209 -1.53 4.94 -16.86
CA ALA A 209 -2.00 3.78 -16.12
C ALA A 209 -1.21 3.54 -14.81
N LEU A 210 0.10 3.81 -14.80
CA LEU A 210 0.92 3.75 -13.59
C LEU A 210 0.59 4.92 -12.66
N GLU A 211 0.51 6.15 -13.16
CA GLU A 211 0.15 7.33 -12.37
C GLU A 211 -1.18 7.13 -11.65
N GLN A 212 -2.22 6.66 -12.36
CA GLN A 212 -3.51 6.35 -11.76
C GLN A 212 -3.38 5.31 -10.63
N ARG A 213 -2.53 4.30 -10.82
CA ARG A 213 -2.33 3.25 -9.79
C ARG A 213 -1.66 3.82 -8.55
N LEU A 214 -0.65 4.68 -8.71
CA LEU A 214 0.04 5.34 -7.61
C LEU A 214 -0.85 6.36 -6.89
N GLN A 215 -1.70 7.09 -7.62
CA GLN A 215 -2.66 8.05 -7.03
C GLN A 215 -3.69 7.36 -6.14
N LEU A 216 -4.12 6.14 -6.47
CA LEU A 216 -5.06 5.35 -5.67
C LEU A 216 -4.45 4.74 -4.42
N MET A 217 -3.17 4.93 -4.14
CA MET A 217 -2.54 4.54 -2.88
C MET A 217 -2.90 5.55 -1.78
N SER A 218 -3.26 5.06 -0.62
CA SER A 218 -3.40 5.84 0.62
C SER A 218 -2.59 5.22 1.73
N TYR A 219 -2.19 6.02 2.70
CA TYR A 219 -1.32 5.57 3.78
C TYR A 219 -1.84 6.03 5.14
N LEU A 220 -1.83 5.10 6.10
CA LEU A 220 -2.10 5.39 7.50
C LEU A 220 -0.91 4.86 8.33
N GLY A 221 -0.18 5.78 8.93
CA GLY A 221 1.00 5.48 9.75
C GLY A 221 0.64 4.95 11.15
N PRO A 222 1.65 4.47 11.90
CA PRO A 222 1.44 3.91 13.23
C PRO A 222 1.11 4.99 14.28
N LEU A 223 1.63 6.20 14.11
CA LEU A 223 1.39 7.32 15.02
C LEU A 223 0.23 8.16 14.50
N ARG A 224 -0.92 8.04 15.16
CA ARG A 224 -2.15 8.75 14.79
C ARG A 224 -2.35 9.97 15.66
N ASP A 225 -2.99 11.00 15.08
CA ASP A 225 -3.26 12.27 15.77
C ASP A 225 -4.20 12.06 16.97
N TYR A 226 -4.05 12.92 17.97
CA TYR A 226 -4.95 12.92 19.11
C TYR A 226 -6.34 13.45 18.70
N PRO A 227 -7.42 12.93 19.31
CA PRO A 227 -8.74 13.44 19.07
C PRO A 227 -8.85 14.89 19.56
N ARG A 228 -9.70 15.67 18.90
CA ARG A 228 -9.95 17.07 19.23
C ARG A 228 -11.35 17.22 19.82
N ARG A 229 -11.52 18.21 20.71
CA ARG A 229 -12.84 18.51 21.24
C ARG A 229 -13.78 19.04 20.17
N GLN A 230 -13.22 19.73 19.17
CA GLN A 230 -13.98 20.36 18.09
C GLN A 230 -13.27 20.17 16.77
N TYR A 231 -14.05 20.03 15.71
CA TYR A 231 -13.59 19.85 14.33
C TYR A 231 -14.26 20.89 13.44
N THR A 232 -13.49 21.61 12.66
CA THR A 232 -14.02 22.51 11.63
C THR A 232 -14.26 21.74 10.36
N TYR A 233 -15.41 21.93 9.72
CA TYR A 233 -15.73 21.33 8.41
C TYR A 233 -16.52 22.37 7.60
N MET A 234 -16.06 22.66 6.39
CA MET A 234 -16.65 23.65 5.48
C MET A 234 -17.16 23.02 4.19
N GLY A 235 -17.36 21.70 4.17
CA GLY A 235 -17.87 20.98 2.99
C GLY A 235 -16.76 20.40 2.11
N GLU A 236 -15.50 20.37 2.58
CA GLU A 236 -14.41 19.76 1.85
C GLU A 236 -14.60 18.24 1.74
N THR A 237 -14.17 17.65 0.62
CA THR A 237 -14.10 16.20 0.46
C THR A 237 -12.63 15.78 0.51
N PRO A 238 -12.15 15.28 1.64
CA PRO A 238 -10.77 14.80 1.75
C PRO A 238 -10.51 13.66 0.75
N GLU A 239 -9.30 13.55 0.22
CA GLU A 239 -8.90 12.41 -0.62
C GLU A 239 -8.84 11.10 0.19
N ASP A 240 -8.32 11.20 1.42
CA ASP A 240 -8.24 10.12 2.40
C ASP A 240 -8.27 10.68 3.84
N VAL A 241 -8.08 9.84 4.85
CA VAL A 241 -8.05 10.28 6.25
C VAL A 241 -6.76 11.02 6.63
N GLY A 242 -5.78 11.11 5.72
CA GLY A 242 -4.43 11.60 5.98
C GLY A 242 -3.56 10.59 6.73
N TRP A 243 -2.26 10.67 6.56
CA TRP A 243 -1.30 9.69 7.09
C TRP A 243 -1.29 9.57 8.63
N GLN A 244 -1.81 10.54 9.35
CA GLN A 244 -2.03 10.51 10.80
C GLN A 244 -3.51 10.37 11.18
N GLY A 245 -4.41 10.22 10.23
CA GLY A 245 -5.85 10.13 10.50
C GLY A 245 -6.55 11.46 10.84
N LYS A 246 -5.89 12.61 10.63
CA LYS A 246 -6.43 13.95 10.95
C LYS A 246 -7.73 14.28 10.25
N GLN A 247 -7.94 13.70 9.06
CA GLN A 247 -9.12 13.94 8.22
C GLN A 247 -10.25 12.93 8.47
N SER A 248 -10.17 12.09 9.52
CA SER A 248 -11.20 11.07 9.78
C SER A 248 -12.59 11.67 10.01
N ILE A 249 -12.71 12.73 10.79
CA ILE A 249 -14.01 13.36 11.05
C ILE A 249 -14.52 14.13 9.83
N PRO A 250 -13.71 14.96 9.13
CA PRO A 250 -14.10 15.52 7.84
C PRO A 250 -14.53 14.46 6.81
N ALA A 251 -13.84 13.31 6.74
CA ALA A 251 -14.21 12.21 5.86
C ALA A 251 -15.57 11.59 6.20
N ILE A 252 -15.89 11.42 7.52
CA ILE A 252 -17.21 10.95 7.96
C ILE A 252 -18.29 11.94 7.53
N LEU A 253 -18.08 13.22 7.73
CA LEU A 253 -19.02 14.28 7.36
C LEU A 253 -19.23 14.36 5.84
N ALA A 254 -18.15 14.26 5.05
CA ALA A 254 -18.23 14.24 3.59
C ALA A 254 -18.94 13.00 3.04
N ALA A 255 -18.93 11.88 3.78
CA ALA A 255 -19.49 10.60 3.36
C ALA A 255 -20.87 10.29 3.97
N GLN A 256 -21.54 11.22 4.64
CA GLN A 256 -22.79 10.97 5.42
C GLN A 256 -23.86 10.24 4.61
N GLU A 257 -24.03 10.59 3.34
CA GLU A 257 -25.08 10.03 2.48
C GLU A 257 -24.63 8.74 1.73
N ARG A 258 -23.36 8.37 1.85
CA ARG A 258 -22.84 7.17 1.18
C ARG A 258 -23.42 5.91 1.81
N LEU A 259 -23.96 5.03 0.95
CA LEU A 259 -24.51 3.72 1.33
C LEU A 259 -23.50 2.62 0.95
N ILE A 260 -22.94 1.98 1.97
CA ILE A 260 -21.98 0.89 1.81
C ILE A 260 -22.61 -0.41 2.30
N ARG A 261 -22.40 -1.49 1.54
CA ARG A 261 -22.69 -2.86 1.98
C ARG A 261 -21.39 -3.49 2.47
N PRO A 262 -21.21 -3.69 3.78
CA PRO A 262 -20.01 -4.32 4.33
C PRO A 262 -20.14 -5.84 4.17
N GLY A 263 -19.46 -6.41 3.16
CA GLY A 263 -19.48 -7.84 2.91
C GLY A 263 -20.65 -8.36 2.08
N LYS A 264 -20.61 -9.68 1.78
CA LYS A 264 -21.39 -10.33 0.71
C LYS A 264 -22.90 -10.38 0.99
N TYR A 265 -23.30 -10.58 2.23
CA TYR A 265 -24.70 -10.85 2.64
C TYR A 265 -25.28 -9.85 3.63
N LYS A 266 -24.56 -8.76 3.92
CA LYS A 266 -24.98 -7.75 4.92
C LYS A 266 -25.83 -6.65 4.29
N PRO A 267 -26.74 -6.01 5.06
CA PRO A 267 -27.53 -4.88 4.57
C PRO A 267 -26.63 -3.66 4.28
N ARG A 268 -27.13 -2.78 3.42
CA ARG A 268 -26.48 -1.46 3.21
C ARG A 268 -26.66 -0.61 4.46
N LYS A 269 -25.61 0.12 4.82
CA LYS A 269 -25.63 1.09 5.93
C LYS A 269 -25.13 2.44 5.44
N LEU A 270 -25.67 3.51 6.00
CA LEU A 270 -25.07 4.83 5.86
C LEU A 270 -23.66 4.82 6.47
N PHE A 271 -22.78 5.61 5.91
CA PHE A 271 -21.35 5.58 6.27
C PHE A 271 -21.11 5.75 7.78
N GLN A 272 -21.69 6.81 8.39
CA GLN A 272 -21.54 7.04 9.84
C GLN A 272 -22.11 5.88 10.67
N VAL A 273 -23.26 5.32 10.27
CA VAL A 273 -23.86 4.15 10.94
C VAL A 273 -22.97 2.92 10.83
N LEU A 274 -22.31 2.74 9.70
CA LEU A 274 -21.34 1.65 9.49
C LEU A 274 -20.16 1.80 10.46
N ILE A 275 -19.57 2.99 10.55
CA ILE A 275 -18.46 3.26 11.47
C ILE A 275 -18.86 3.03 12.92
N ALA A 276 -20.01 3.60 13.35
CA ALA A 276 -20.57 3.39 14.69
C ALA A 276 -20.76 1.90 15.00
N SER A 277 -21.37 1.15 14.06
CA SER A 277 -21.63 -0.29 14.27
C SER A 277 -20.37 -1.13 14.37
N TRP A 278 -19.25 -0.71 13.77
CA TRP A 278 -17.97 -1.36 13.93
C TRP A 278 -17.34 -1.10 15.29
N MET A 279 -17.39 0.14 15.77
CA MET A 279 -16.90 0.50 17.10
C MET A 279 -17.71 -0.20 18.22
N GLU A 280 -19.03 -0.34 18.03
CA GLU A 280 -19.91 -1.12 18.90
C GLU A 280 -19.55 -2.61 18.88
N LYS A 281 -19.39 -3.22 17.68
CA LYS A 281 -18.97 -4.62 17.50
C LYS A 281 -17.62 -4.93 18.16
N MET A 282 -16.71 -3.97 18.18
CA MET A 282 -15.43 -4.05 18.87
C MET A 282 -15.53 -3.88 20.40
N GLY A 283 -16.72 -3.58 20.92
CA GLY A 283 -16.94 -3.36 22.36
C GLY A 283 -16.33 -2.05 22.88
N LEU A 284 -16.06 -1.10 22.01
CA LEU A 284 -15.41 0.17 22.38
C LEU A 284 -16.41 1.20 22.86
N ILE A 285 -17.59 1.22 22.26
CA ILE A 285 -18.67 2.19 22.52
C ILE A 285 -20.05 1.51 22.43
N GLU A 286 -21.08 2.17 22.95
CA GLU A 286 -22.49 1.85 22.73
C GLU A 286 -23.15 2.78 21.70
N SER A 287 -22.64 4.02 21.57
CA SER A 287 -23.09 4.94 20.54
C SER A 287 -21.99 5.89 20.11
N PHE A 288 -22.07 6.36 18.85
CA PHE A 288 -21.14 7.31 18.24
C PHE A 288 -21.94 8.29 17.40
N ASP A 289 -21.73 9.59 17.61
CA ASP A 289 -22.38 10.61 16.83
C ASP A 289 -21.46 11.81 16.59
N VAL A 290 -21.53 12.38 15.38
CA VAL A 290 -20.84 13.60 15.00
C VAL A 290 -21.88 14.71 14.88
N LYS A 291 -21.88 15.65 15.84
CA LYS A 291 -22.91 16.66 15.99
C LYS A 291 -22.41 18.07 15.69
N PRO A 292 -23.19 18.90 15.01
CA PRO A 292 -22.90 20.34 14.93
C PRO A 292 -23.04 20.99 16.31
N ILE A 293 -22.09 21.84 16.70
CA ILE A 293 -22.10 22.59 17.95
C ILE A 293 -22.95 23.86 17.79
N VAL A 294 -22.90 24.47 16.61
CA VAL A 294 -23.62 25.70 16.27
C VAL A 294 -24.50 25.49 15.05
N ALA A 295 -25.58 26.26 14.96
CA ALA A 295 -26.57 26.10 13.90
C ALA A 295 -26.04 26.38 12.48
N ASP A 296 -24.91 27.08 12.34
CA ASP A 296 -24.27 27.35 11.05
C ASP A 296 -23.53 26.10 10.46
N GLY A 297 -23.42 25.02 11.23
CA GLY A 297 -22.90 23.74 10.78
C GLY A 297 -21.39 23.73 10.42
N ARG A 298 -20.59 24.69 10.91
CA ARG A 298 -19.16 24.74 10.63
C ARG A 298 -18.28 24.09 11.68
N LEU A 299 -18.82 23.96 12.89
CA LEU A 299 -18.10 23.43 14.04
C LEU A 299 -18.83 22.19 14.56
N TYR A 300 -18.09 21.11 14.68
CA TYR A 300 -18.61 19.79 15.07
C TYR A 300 -17.89 19.25 16.30
N GLU A 301 -18.61 18.46 17.08
CA GLU A 301 -18.04 17.63 18.13
C GLU A 301 -18.36 16.15 17.89
N VAL A 302 -17.51 15.29 18.44
CA VAL A 302 -17.76 13.85 18.44
C VAL A 302 -18.12 13.43 19.83
N VAL A 303 -19.34 12.89 19.98
CA VAL A 303 -19.85 12.37 21.24
C VAL A 303 -20.03 10.87 21.17
N VAL A 304 -19.62 10.19 22.23
CA VAL A 304 -19.71 8.75 22.36
C VAL A 304 -20.35 8.37 23.70
N LYS A 305 -21.01 7.23 23.73
CA LYS A 305 -21.43 6.56 24.96
C LYS A 305 -20.60 5.27 25.09
N THR A 306 -19.96 5.08 26.22
CA THR A 306 -19.19 3.87 26.51
C THR A 306 -19.99 2.91 27.39
N PRO A 307 -19.71 1.60 27.39
CA PRO A 307 -20.40 0.62 28.22
C PRO A 307 -20.29 0.90 29.73
N MET A 308 -19.37 1.77 30.14
CA MET A 308 -19.13 2.10 31.55
C MET A 308 -19.84 3.38 32.02
N THR A 309 -20.44 4.16 31.12
CA THR A 309 -21.07 5.44 31.46
C THR A 309 -22.45 5.57 30.80
N GLU A 310 -23.43 6.03 31.55
CA GLU A 310 -24.78 6.33 30.99
C GLU A 310 -24.81 7.67 30.22
N ALA A 311 -23.80 8.52 30.42
CA ALA A 311 -23.73 9.84 29.80
C ALA A 311 -22.99 9.81 28.46
N LEU A 312 -23.43 10.67 27.54
CA LEU A 312 -22.65 11.01 26.34
C LEU A 312 -21.46 11.87 26.74
N VAL A 313 -20.28 11.49 26.33
CA VAL A 313 -19.05 12.23 26.60
C VAL A 313 -18.30 12.55 25.28
N ASN A 314 -17.49 13.61 25.30
CA ASN A 314 -16.67 13.95 24.13
C ASN A 314 -15.61 12.87 23.90
N ILE A 315 -15.27 12.56 22.64
CA ILE A 315 -14.28 11.54 22.28
C ILE A 315 -12.90 11.76 22.92
N THR A 316 -12.58 12.99 23.31
CA THR A 316 -11.32 13.32 24.02
C THR A 316 -11.30 12.84 25.47
N ASP A 317 -12.46 12.54 26.04
CA ASP A 317 -12.62 12.18 27.44
C ASP A 317 -12.73 10.65 27.64
N VAL A 318 -12.57 9.86 26.56
CA VAL A 318 -12.57 8.40 26.58
C VAL A 318 -11.17 7.82 26.34
N GLY A 319 -11.05 6.50 26.53
CA GLY A 319 -9.77 5.80 26.37
C GLY A 319 -9.14 5.97 24.97
N PHE A 320 -7.83 6.07 24.95
CA PHE A 320 -7.03 6.33 23.74
C PHE A 320 -7.30 5.35 22.58
N GLY A 321 -7.61 4.08 22.86
CA GLY A 321 -7.87 3.05 21.84
C GLY A 321 -8.97 3.42 20.83
N ILE A 322 -10.00 4.17 21.26
CA ILE A 322 -11.09 4.61 20.38
C ILE A 322 -10.55 5.55 19.29
N SER A 323 -9.73 6.52 19.68
CA SER A 323 -9.14 7.48 18.75
C SER A 323 -8.13 6.82 17.80
N GLN A 324 -7.51 5.72 18.20
CA GLN A 324 -6.55 4.99 17.38
C GLN A 324 -7.22 4.09 16.34
N VAL A 325 -8.37 3.50 16.65
CA VAL A 325 -9.08 2.62 15.70
C VAL A 325 -9.95 3.39 14.72
N LEU A 326 -10.47 4.56 15.09
CA LEU A 326 -11.36 5.35 14.24
C LEU A 326 -10.77 5.67 12.85
N PRO A 327 -9.52 6.15 12.69
CA PRO A 327 -8.92 6.37 11.38
C PRO A 327 -8.81 5.08 10.54
N VAL A 328 -8.55 3.93 11.17
CA VAL A 328 -8.47 2.63 10.49
C VAL A 328 -9.84 2.25 9.90
N LEU A 329 -10.90 2.36 10.71
CA LEU A 329 -12.28 2.11 10.29
C LEU A 329 -12.68 3.02 9.13
N VAL A 330 -12.45 4.32 9.31
CA VAL A 330 -12.82 5.33 8.30
C VAL A 330 -12.07 5.08 7.00
N GLN A 331 -10.75 4.87 7.04
CA GLN A 331 -9.94 4.63 5.85
C GLN A 331 -10.41 3.42 5.05
N CYS A 332 -10.73 2.30 5.71
CA CYS A 332 -11.20 1.09 5.05
C CYS A 332 -12.45 1.30 4.19
N PHE A 333 -13.36 2.14 4.63
CA PHE A 333 -14.64 2.35 3.94
C PHE A 333 -14.74 3.68 3.20
N TYR A 334 -13.91 4.67 3.54
CA TYR A 334 -13.90 5.97 2.89
C TYR A 334 -13.14 5.97 1.55
N ALA A 335 -11.99 5.31 1.49
CA ALA A 335 -11.14 5.25 0.32
C ALA A 335 -11.94 4.95 -0.97
N PRO A 336 -11.64 5.57 -2.11
CA PRO A 336 -12.32 5.30 -3.38
C PRO A 336 -12.24 3.84 -3.81
N PRO A 337 -13.20 3.33 -4.59
CA PRO A 337 -13.09 1.99 -5.17
C PRO A 337 -11.81 1.81 -6.00
N GLY A 338 -11.14 0.67 -5.82
CA GLY A 338 -9.86 0.35 -6.47
C GLY A 338 -8.63 0.87 -5.73
N SER A 339 -8.80 1.50 -4.56
CA SER A 339 -7.68 1.98 -3.75
C SER A 339 -6.80 0.87 -3.19
N ILE A 340 -5.54 1.22 -3.00
CA ILE A 340 -4.53 0.44 -2.28
C ILE A 340 -4.29 1.16 -0.96
N ILE A 341 -4.65 0.54 0.14
CA ILE A 341 -4.54 1.14 1.47
C ILE A 341 -3.34 0.49 2.18
N ILE A 342 -2.33 1.28 2.47
CA ILE A 342 -1.15 0.87 3.21
C ILE A 342 -1.34 1.29 4.66
N MET A 343 -1.23 0.35 5.60
CA MET A 343 -1.35 0.64 7.02
C MET A 343 -0.19 0.04 7.81
N GLU A 344 0.44 0.84 8.65
CA GLU A 344 1.46 0.38 9.59
C GLU A 344 0.86 0.26 10.98
N GLN A 345 1.02 -0.93 11.58
CA GLN A 345 0.63 -1.26 12.94
C GLN A 345 -0.79 -0.78 13.31
N PRO A 346 -1.83 -1.20 12.56
CA PRO A 346 -3.21 -0.78 12.86
C PRO A 346 -3.67 -1.21 14.26
N GLU A 347 -3.02 -2.21 14.84
CA GLU A 347 -3.28 -2.75 16.18
C GLU A 347 -2.66 -1.97 17.33
N LEU A 348 -1.82 -0.96 17.06
CA LEU A 348 -1.10 -0.23 18.10
C LEU A 348 -2.05 0.39 19.12
N HIS A 349 -1.74 0.22 20.41
CA HIS A 349 -2.56 0.67 21.56
C HIS A 349 -3.96 0.05 21.68
N LEU A 350 -4.26 -1.02 20.96
CA LEU A 350 -5.54 -1.73 21.06
C LEU A 350 -5.45 -2.95 21.98
N HIS A 351 -6.55 -3.21 22.69
CA HIS A 351 -6.69 -4.43 23.48
C HIS A 351 -6.66 -5.68 22.56
N PRO A 352 -6.11 -6.83 22.98
CA PRO A 352 -6.02 -8.05 22.18
C PRO A 352 -7.31 -8.46 21.46
N SER A 353 -8.46 -8.33 22.12
CA SER A 353 -9.76 -8.63 21.51
C SER A 353 -10.10 -7.72 20.32
N VAL A 354 -9.71 -6.44 20.40
CA VAL A 354 -9.90 -5.47 19.32
C VAL A 354 -8.92 -5.73 18.19
N GLN A 355 -7.67 -6.10 18.51
CA GLN A 355 -6.68 -6.53 17.53
C GLN A 355 -7.19 -7.70 16.67
N ALA A 356 -7.80 -8.72 17.29
CA ALA A 356 -8.44 -9.81 16.56
C ALA A 356 -9.57 -9.28 15.62
N SER A 357 -10.38 -8.33 16.09
CA SER A 357 -11.49 -7.77 15.32
C SER A 357 -11.05 -6.98 14.09
N LEU A 358 -9.76 -6.55 14.01
CA LEU A 358 -9.21 -5.93 12.80
C LEU A 358 -9.22 -6.89 11.61
N ALA A 359 -9.02 -8.20 11.82
CA ALA A 359 -9.13 -9.19 10.75
C ALA A 359 -10.55 -9.20 10.17
N ASP A 360 -11.57 -9.19 11.03
CA ASP A 360 -12.97 -9.13 10.62
C ASP A 360 -13.25 -7.87 9.79
N LEU A 361 -12.71 -6.72 10.24
CA LEU A 361 -12.83 -5.43 9.56
C LEU A 361 -12.23 -5.46 8.15
N PHE A 362 -11.00 -5.95 8.04
CA PHE A 362 -10.27 -5.94 6.77
C PHE A 362 -10.91 -6.89 5.75
N ILE A 363 -11.39 -8.05 6.18
CA ILE A 363 -12.17 -8.97 5.33
C ILE A 363 -13.46 -8.29 4.85
N GLU A 364 -14.19 -7.63 5.72
CA GLU A 364 -15.39 -6.88 5.32
C GLU A 364 -15.04 -5.73 4.36
N ALA A 365 -13.92 -5.04 4.54
CA ALA A 365 -13.51 -3.92 3.70
C ALA A 365 -13.18 -4.38 2.26
N ILE A 366 -12.44 -5.50 2.09
CA ILE A 366 -12.10 -6.02 0.75
C ILE A 366 -13.34 -6.58 0.03
N HIS A 367 -14.31 -7.13 0.77
CA HIS A 367 -15.57 -7.64 0.23
C HIS A 367 -16.68 -6.59 0.12
N ALA A 368 -16.44 -5.36 0.57
CA ALA A 368 -17.43 -4.29 0.58
C ALA A 368 -17.90 -3.93 -0.83
N ARG A 369 -19.18 -3.55 -0.93
CA ARG A 369 -19.83 -3.12 -2.17
C ARG A 369 -20.40 -1.72 -2.01
N GLU A 370 -20.31 -0.96 -3.07
CA GLU A 370 -20.89 0.37 -3.18
C GLU A 370 -21.61 0.48 -4.54
N ASN A 371 -22.82 1.03 -4.55
CA ASN A 371 -23.66 1.13 -5.75
C ASN A 371 -23.81 -0.20 -6.53
N GLY A 372 -23.89 -1.33 -5.80
CA GLY A 372 -24.03 -2.66 -6.37
C GLY A 372 -22.76 -3.29 -6.94
N LYS A 373 -21.63 -2.56 -6.98
CA LYS A 373 -20.33 -3.02 -7.48
C LYS A 373 -19.37 -3.32 -6.34
N ASN A 374 -18.44 -4.24 -6.55
CA ASN A 374 -17.33 -4.47 -5.63
C ASN A 374 -16.46 -3.21 -5.56
N ARG A 375 -16.02 -2.85 -4.38
CA ARG A 375 -15.11 -1.71 -4.20
C ARG A 375 -13.69 -2.03 -4.62
N ASN A 376 -13.32 -3.31 -4.67
CA ASN A 376 -11.97 -3.76 -5.05
C ASN A 376 -10.85 -3.04 -4.29
N ILE A 377 -11.03 -2.89 -2.99
CA ILE A 377 -10.00 -2.35 -2.10
C ILE A 377 -8.91 -3.40 -1.92
N GLN A 378 -7.68 -2.97 -1.91
CA GLN A 378 -6.52 -3.79 -1.56
C GLN A 378 -5.86 -3.23 -0.30
N LEU A 379 -5.54 -4.11 0.64
CA LEU A 379 -4.92 -3.76 1.91
C LEU A 379 -3.50 -4.33 1.97
N LEU A 380 -2.53 -3.47 2.25
CA LEU A 380 -1.15 -3.83 2.55
C LEU A 380 -0.89 -3.45 4.01
N ILE A 381 -0.78 -4.44 4.89
CA ILE A 381 -0.76 -4.24 6.33
C ILE A 381 0.60 -4.68 6.91
N GLU A 382 1.25 -3.82 7.66
CA GLU A 382 2.33 -4.18 8.55
C GLU A 382 1.76 -4.43 9.95
N SER A 383 2.01 -5.60 10.54
CA SER A 383 1.48 -5.95 11.87
C SER A 383 2.45 -6.78 12.70
N HIS A 384 2.30 -6.69 14.03
CA HIS A 384 2.97 -7.53 15.03
C HIS A 384 1.96 -8.34 15.86
N SER A 385 0.66 -8.31 15.51
CA SER A 385 -0.39 -8.92 16.33
C SER A 385 -0.59 -10.40 16.03
N GLU A 386 -0.28 -11.26 16.98
CA GLU A 386 -0.67 -12.68 16.95
C GLU A 386 -2.19 -12.85 16.89
N HIS A 387 -2.92 -12.06 17.65
CA HIS A 387 -4.39 -12.13 17.71
C HIS A 387 -5.02 -11.84 16.35
N PHE A 388 -4.43 -10.90 15.60
CA PHE A 388 -4.83 -10.59 14.22
C PHE A 388 -4.58 -11.80 13.30
N LEU A 389 -3.37 -12.39 13.35
CA LEU A 389 -3.02 -13.56 12.53
C LEU A 389 -3.89 -14.77 12.84
N ARG A 390 -4.08 -15.12 14.12
CA ARG A 390 -4.93 -16.23 14.53
C ARG A 390 -6.38 -16.06 14.06
N ARG A 391 -6.88 -14.83 14.07
CA ARG A 391 -8.22 -14.55 13.56
C ARG A 391 -8.30 -14.70 12.04
N LEU A 392 -7.27 -14.32 11.29
CA LEU A 392 -7.21 -14.56 9.84
C LEU A 392 -7.20 -16.07 9.53
N GLN A 393 -6.37 -16.86 10.22
CA GLN A 393 -6.35 -18.32 10.07
C GLN A 393 -7.75 -18.94 10.30
N ARG A 394 -8.44 -18.50 11.35
CA ARG A 394 -9.80 -18.92 11.64
C ARG A 394 -10.76 -18.61 10.49
N TRP A 395 -10.71 -17.39 9.95
CA TRP A 395 -11.63 -16.99 8.87
C TRP A 395 -11.37 -17.71 7.56
N VAL A 396 -10.11 -18.11 7.28
CA VAL A 396 -9.81 -19.01 6.16
C VAL A 396 -10.44 -20.39 6.40
N ALA A 397 -10.30 -20.95 7.60
CA ALA A 397 -10.88 -22.23 7.95
C ALA A 397 -12.42 -22.24 7.95
N GLU A 398 -13.07 -21.10 8.26
CA GLU A 398 -14.52 -20.91 8.22
C GLU A 398 -15.04 -20.46 6.82
N GLU A 399 -14.17 -20.41 5.79
CA GLU A 399 -14.49 -20.05 4.39
C GLU A 399 -15.04 -18.61 4.22
N GLU A 400 -14.83 -17.73 5.21
CA GLU A 400 -15.22 -16.32 5.10
C GLU A 400 -14.27 -15.52 4.18
N ILE A 401 -13.02 -16.00 4.02
CA ILE A 401 -12.03 -15.53 3.05
C ILE A 401 -11.29 -16.71 2.47
N THR A 402 -10.98 -16.65 1.18
CA THR A 402 -10.22 -17.73 0.52
C THR A 402 -8.72 -17.56 0.69
N PRO A 403 -7.92 -18.66 0.65
CA PRO A 403 -6.46 -18.56 0.69
C PRO A 403 -5.87 -17.63 -0.38
N ASP A 404 -6.47 -17.57 -1.57
CA ASP A 404 -6.01 -16.70 -2.67
C ASP A 404 -6.25 -15.20 -2.43
N GLU A 405 -7.14 -14.86 -1.50
CA GLU A 405 -7.41 -13.47 -1.11
C GLU A 405 -6.46 -12.95 -0.03
N VAL A 406 -5.62 -13.83 0.56
CA VAL A 406 -4.69 -13.50 1.65
C VAL A 406 -3.28 -13.89 1.28
N ALA A 407 -2.34 -12.94 1.37
CA ALA A 407 -0.91 -13.21 1.31
C ALA A 407 -0.26 -12.81 2.64
N ILE A 408 0.45 -13.72 3.27
CA ILE A 408 1.13 -13.48 4.55
C ILE A 408 2.61 -13.69 4.37
N TYR A 409 3.40 -12.75 4.86
CA TYR A 409 4.85 -12.75 4.77
C TYR A 409 5.47 -12.55 6.15
N PHE A 410 6.56 -13.27 6.41
CA PHE A 410 7.41 -13.06 7.57
C PHE A 410 8.75 -12.46 7.15
N CYS A 411 9.04 -11.27 7.66
CA CYS A 411 10.28 -10.56 7.41
C CYS A 411 11.25 -10.76 8.58
N LYS A 412 12.47 -11.21 8.27
CA LYS A 412 13.53 -11.38 9.28
C LYS A 412 14.84 -10.77 8.81
N PRO A 413 15.63 -10.19 9.73
CA PRO A 413 16.97 -9.73 9.41
C PRO A 413 17.91 -10.93 9.21
N THR A 414 18.84 -10.81 8.26
CA THR A 414 19.93 -11.75 8.06
C THR A 414 21.24 -10.99 7.89
N PRO A 415 22.40 -11.62 8.02
CA PRO A 415 23.70 -10.97 7.79
C PRO A 415 23.86 -10.35 6.40
N SER A 416 23.11 -10.83 5.41
CA SER A 416 23.14 -10.35 4.01
C SER A 416 22.04 -9.36 3.67
N GLY A 417 21.24 -8.91 4.63
CA GLY A 417 20.06 -8.05 4.43
C GLY A 417 18.79 -8.69 4.96
N ALA A 418 17.65 -8.04 4.78
CA ALA A 418 16.37 -8.60 5.13
C ALA A 418 15.99 -9.77 4.20
N LYS A 419 15.31 -10.77 4.74
CA LYS A 419 14.72 -11.89 3.99
C LYS A 419 13.22 -11.94 4.25
N MET A 420 12.46 -12.19 3.22
CA MET A 420 11.01 -12.38 3.27
C MET A 420 10.68 -13.84 3.05
N GLU A 421 9.89 -14.41 3.93
CA GLU A 421 9.41 -15.78 3.82
C GLU A 421 7.89 -15.77 3.67
N PRO A 422 7.33 -16.31 2.58
CA PRO A 422 5.89 -16.46 2.46
C PRO A 422 5.39 -17.49 3.47
N LEU A 423 4.26 -17.18 4.11
CA LEU A 423 3.55 -18.06 5.02
C LEU A 423 2.22 -18.49 4.38
N PRO A 424 2.24 -19.52 3.52
CA PRO A 424 1.04 -19.98 2.85
C PRO A 424 0.05 -20.55 3.88
N VAL A 425 -1.18 -20.08 3.81
CA VAL A 425 -2.30 -20.58 4.62
C VAL A 425 -3.05 -21.61 3.79
N ASP A 426 -3.23 -22.82 4.28
CA ASP A 426 -4.05 -23.82 3.61
C ASP A 426 -5.56 -23.55 3.80
N MET A 427 -6.41 -24.31 3.13
CA MET A 427 -7.86 -24.19 3.24
C MET A 427 -8.43 -24.46 4.64
N PHE A 428 -7.63 -25.05 5.55
CA PHE A 428 -7.98 -25.31 6.94
C PHE A 428 -7.43 -24.25 7.91
N GLY A 429 -6.82 -23.19 7.37
CA GLY A 429 -6.22 -22.13 8.16
C GLY A 429 -4.83 -22.45 8.74
N ASN A 430 -4.18 -23.56 8.31
CA ASN A 430 -2.87 -23.93 8.84
C ASN A 430 -1.75 -23.26 8.05
N ILE A 431 -0.67 -22.93 8.77
CA ILE A 431 0.61 -22.48 8.21
C ILE A 431 1.63 -23.57 8.47
N SER A 432 2.15 -24.21 7.41
CA SER A 432 3.03 -25.37 7.51
C SER A 432 4.48 -25.00 7.87
N ASN A 433 4.92 -23.83 7.46
CA ASN A 433 6.28 -23.31 7.63
C ASN A 433 6.34 -22.20 8.68
N TRP A 434 5.71 -22.45 9.85
CA TRP A 434 5.71 -21.50 10.96
C TRP A 434 7.14 -21.17 11.39
N PRO A 435 7.57 -19.89 11.37
CA PRO A 435 8.91 -19.54 11.80
C PRO A 435 9.11 -19.79 13.29
N ASP A 436 10.31 -20.22 13.67
CA ASP A 436 10.69 -20.30 15.08
C ASP A 436 10.62 -18.92 15.71
N ASP A 437 10.19 -18.86 16.97
CA ASP A 437 10.08 -17.62 17.76
C ASP A 437 9.30 -16.47 17.07
N PHE A 438 8.31 -16.82 16.26
CA PHE A 438 7.53 -15.85 15.46
C PHE A 438 6.99 -14.68 16.31
N PHE A 439 6.43 -14.98 17.47
CA PHE A 439 5.93 -14.00 18.45
C PHE A 439 6.72 -14.02 19.77
N GLY A 440 7.89 -14.67 19.80
CA GLY A 440 8.71 -14.91 20.98
C GLY A 440 8.67 -16.36 21.45
N ASP A 441 9.55 -16.72 22.39
CA ASP A 441 9.67 -18.08 22.94
C ASP A 441 8.69 -18.31 24.13
N GLU A 442 7.37 -18.16 23.86
CA GLU A 442 6.35 -18.34 24.90
C GLU A 442 6.36 -19.76 25.50
N VAL A 443 6.60 -20.76 24.65
CA VAL A 443 6.66 -22.16 25.09
C VAL A 443 7.90 -22.39 25.96
N GLY A 444 9.05 -21.87 25.57
CA GLY A 444 10.29 -21.94 26.34
C GLY A 444 10.18 -21.21 27.68
N ASP A 445 9.55 -20.06 27.72
CA ASP A 445 9.30 -19.38 28.99
C ASP A 445 8.34 -20.12 29.90
N LEU A 446 7.29 -20.74 29.36
CA LEU A 446 6.36 -21.57 30.11
C LEU A 446 7.06 -22.84 30.66
N VAL A 447 7.92 -23.48 29.86
CA VAL A 447 8.73 -24.63 30.27
C VAL A 447 9.67 -24.24 31.40
N LYS A 448 10.48 -23.19 31.24
CA LYS A 448 11.41 -22.66 32.24
C LYS A 448 10.68 -22.28 33.54
N MET A 449 9.52 -21.63 33.42
CA MET A 449 8.68 -21.31 34.58
C MET A 449 8.23 -22.56 35.32
N THR A 450 7.80 -23.60 34.58
CA THR A 450 7.32 -24.87 35.13
C THR A 450 8.46 -25.65 35.80
N GLU A 451 9.62 -25.74 35.15
CA GLU A 451 10.84 -26.36 35.72
C GLU A 451 11.26 -25.65 37.01
N ALA A 452 11.30 -24.32 37.03
CA ALA A 452 11.63 -23.53 38.21
C ALA A 452 10.60 -23.77 39.35
N ALA A 453 9.32 -23.90 39.02
CA ALA A 453 8.28 -24.21 40.00
C ALA A 453 8.43 -25.60 40.58
N VAL A 454 8.75 -26.63 39.76
CA VAL A 454 9.02 -28.00 40.19
C VAL A 454 10.25 -28.05 41.11
N GLN A 455 11.36 -27.39 40.72
CA GLN A 455 12.58 -27.32 41.53
C GLN A 455 12.32 -26.72 42.91
N ARG A 456 11.53 -25.66 43.02
CA ARG A 456 11.17 -25.04 44.30
C ARG A 456 10.30 -25.94 45.16
N ARG A 457 9.40 -26.72 44.56
CA ARG A 457 8.54 -27.68 45.30
C ARG A 457 9.29 -28.93 45.78
N SER A 458 10.30 -29.37 45.01
CA SER A 458 11.14 -30.54 45.38
C SER A 458 12.28 -30.19 46.32
N GLY A 459 12.59 -28.93 46.51
CA GLY A 459 13.61 -28.44 47.47
C GLY A 459 13.03 -28.05 48.84
N GLN A 460 11.69 -28.18 49.03
CA GLN A 460 11.00 -28.12 50.31
C GLN A 460 10.68 -29.55 50.79
#